data_ccaced3dad4229d3753e8c844f76b6e3
#
_entry.id   ccaced3dad4229d3753e8c844f76b6e3
#
_cell.length_a   1.000
_cell.length_b   1.000
_cell.length_c   1.000
_cell.angle_alpha   90.00
_cell.angle_beta   90.00
_cell.angle_gamma   90.00
#
_symmetry.space_group_name_H-M   'P 1'
#
loop_
_entity.id
_entity.type
_entity.pdbx_description
1 polymer ?
#
loop_
_entity_poly.entity_id
_entity_poly.type
_entity_poly.pdbx_seq_one_letter_code
_entity_poly.pdbx_strand_id
1 'polypeptide(L)'
;MITPYFGFETVPAMVEEGDFPIKDQKKAILGSVITCGAIYTIFYFCLAGAMPWAELTNGGDCHPFITFEALQYCFGDKIAWFVLIMGIVGVVFPIGTSVLGFWYSGVRMIYAMGRQNFLPKQFSYTNKYNQPTLPNILILVVSIGFIAMQSITAFFDLMAFACALCYVITSISSLVLLKKHPEWERPYKCATGLKIASLIIMAIIAFFCTIGIGKATWLGFAGYMGVGLILWLYMIPVSY
;
A
#
# COMPACT_ATOMS: atom_id res chain seq x y z
N MET A 1 -1.39 13.95 -0.05
CA MET A 1 -2.04 12.80 0.63
C MET A 1 -2.22 11.66 -0.37
N ILE A 2 -1.31 10.67 -0.38
CA ILE A 2 -1.37 9.50 -1.29
C ILE A 2 -1.87 8.27 -0.52
N THR A 3 -1.67 8.25 0.79
CA THR A 3 -1.95 7.14 1.70
C THR A 3 -3.36 6.52 1.55
N PRO A 4 -4.45 7.29 1.36
CA PRO A 4 -5.79 6.73 1.20
C PRO A 4 -5.98 5.90 -0.08
N TYR A 5 -5.10 6.06 -1.07
CA TYR A 5 -5.19 5.33 -2.34
C TYR A 5 -4.38 4.03 -2.35
N PHE A 6 -3.64 3.72 -1.29
CA PHE A 6 -2.92 2.46 -1.19
C PHE A 6 -3.90 1.29 -1.10
N GLY A 7 -3.58 0.20 -1.80
CA GLY A 7 -4.38 -1.02 -1.79
C GLY A 7 -4.76 -1.53 -3.18
N PHE A 8 -4.82 -0.68 -4.21
CA PHE A 8 -5.10 -1.15 -5.58
C PHE A 8 -4.00 -2.07 -6.12
N GLU A 9 -2.78 -1.95 -5.62
CA GLU A 9 -1.63 -2.82 -5.94
C GLU A 9 -1.77 -4.25 -5.39
N THR A 10 -2.70 -4.48 -4.48
CA THR A 10 -3.00 -5.83 -4.00
C THR A 10 -3.70 -6.68 -5.05
N VAL A 11 -4.45 -6.06 -5.97
CA VAL A 11 -5.19 -6.75 -7.03
C VAL A 11 -4.27 -7.60 -7.92
N PRO A 12 -3.13 -7.09 -8.45
CA PRO A 12 -2.19 -7.92 -9.20
C PRO A 12 -1.59 -9.08 -8.40
N ALA A 13 -1.38 -8.91 -7.09
CA ALA A 13 -0.83 -9.97 -6.24
C ALA A 13 -1.81 -11.14 -6.01
N MET A 14 -3.10 -10.90 -6.20
CA MET A 14 -4.17 -11.89 -6.00
C MET A 14 -4.70 -12.51 -7.31
N VAL A 15 -4.13 -12.16 -8.46
CA VAL A 15 -4.62 -12.61 -9.78
C VAL A 15 -4.58 -14.13 -9.93
N GLU A 16 -3.57 -14.79 -9.37
CA GLU A 16 -3.43 -16.25 -9.45
C GLU A 16 -4.55 -17.00 -8.70
N GLU A 17 -5.26 -16.35 -7.80
CA GLU A 17 -6.35 -16.94 -7.01
C GLU A 17 -7.74 -16.49 -7.44
N GLY A 18 -7.79 -15.47 -8.30
CA GLY A 18 -9.04 -14.95 -8.83
C GLY A 18 -9.54 -15.79 -9.99
N ASP A 19 -10.75 -16.33 -9.86
CA ASP A 19 -11.46 -17.01 -10.97
C ASP A 19 -12.12 -15.96 -11.90
N PHE A 20 -11.31 -15.06 -12.46
CA PHE A 20 -11.77 -14.05 -13.40
C PHE A 20 -10.78 -13.85 -14.56
N PRO A 21 -11.24 -13.45 -15.76
CA PRO A 21 -10.37 -13.21 -16.90
C PRO A 21 -9.36 -12.10 -16.62
N ILE A 22 -8.09 -12.31 -16.97
CA ILE A 22 -7.00 -11.33 -16.81
C ILE A 22 -7.34 -9.95 -17.41
N LYS A 23 -8.16 -9.93 -18.46
CA LYS A 23 -8.63 -8.70 -19.11
C LYS A 23 -9.49 -7.81 -18.19
N ASP A 24 -10.20 -8.41 -17.23
CA ASP A 24 -11.07 -7.68 -16.32
C ASP A 24 -10.33 -7.08 -15.12
N GLN A 25 -9.08 -7.50 -14.88
CA GLN A 25 -8.20 -6.90 -13.88
C GLN A 25 -8.06 -5.38 -14.06
N LYS A 26 -7.96 -4.90 -15.29
CA LYS A 26 -7.95 -3.47 -15.60
C LYS A 26 -9.19 -2.76 -15.09
N LYS A 27 -10.37 -3.36 -15.31
CA LYS A 27 -11.65 -2.77 -14.87
C LYS A 27 -11.73 -2.72 -13.36
N ALA A 28 -11.26 -3.79 -12.69
CA ALA A 28 -11.20 -3.84 -11.23
C ALA A 28 -10.30 -2.74 -10.66
N ILE A 29 -9.08 -2.58 -11.19
CA ILE A 29 -8.13 -1.56 -10.72
C ILE A 29 -8.65 -0.14 -10.99
N LEU A 30 -9.06 0.16 -12.23
CA LEU A 30 -9.56 1.49 -12.57
C LEU A 30 -10.87 1.81 -11.84
N GLY A 31 -11.77 0.84 -11.75
CA GLY A 31 -13.02 0.99 -11.02
C GLY A 31 -12.78 1.28 -9.54
N SER A 32 -11.91 0.54 -8.88
CA SER A 32 -11.58 0.78 -7.46
C SER A 32 -10.98 2.16 -7.24
N VAL A 33 -10.00 2.57 -8.04
CA VAL A 33 -9.33 3.88 -7.90
C VAL A 33 -10.33 5.02 -8.12
N ILE A 34 -11.17 4.95 -9.17
CA ILE A 34 -12.16 6.00 -9.46
C ILE A 34 -13.23 6.06 -8.36
N THR A 35 -13.75 4.91 -7.94
CA THR A 35 -14.78 4.84 -6.90
C THR A 35 -14.26 5.34 -5.57
N CYS A 36 -13.08 4.88 -5.14
CA CYS A 36 -12.44 5.37 -3.92
C CYS A 36 -12.15 6.87 -4.01
N GLY A 37 -11.66 7.37 -5.15
CA GLY A 37 -11.41 8.79 -5.36
C GLY A 37 -12.67 9.63 -5.23
N ALA A 38 -13.79 9.20 -5.80
CA ALA A 38 -15.07 9.87 -5.67
C ALA A 38 -15.57 9.87 -4.21
N ILE A 39 -15.53 8.72 -3.54
CA ILE A 39 -15.94 8.59 -2.14
C ILE A 39 -15.09 9.49 -1.24
N TYR A 40 -13.76 9.46 -1.38
CA TYR A 40 -12.86 10.29 -0.56
C TYR A 40 -13.08 11.78 -0.82
N THR A 41 -13.28 12.18 -2.08
CA THR A 41 -13.55 13.59 -2.40
C THR A 41 -14.84 14.08 -1.73
N ILE A 42 -15.92 13.30 -1.84
CA ILE A 42 -17.19 13.62 -1.19
C ILE A 42 -17.03 13.65 0.34
N PHE A 43 -16.36 12.64 0.90
CA PHE A 43 -16.15 12.54 2.33
C PHE A 43 -15.38 13.74 2.90
N TYR A 44 -14.24 14.10 2.30
CA TYR A 44 -13.45 15.24 2.78
C TYR A 44 -14.14 16.57 2.53
N PHE A 45 -14.94 16.70 1.47
CA PHE A 45 -15.75 17.87 1.23
C PHE A 45 -16.83 18.04 2.33
N CYS A 46 -17.52 16.97 2.67
CA CYS A 46 -18.50 16.97 3.75
C CYS A 46 -17.85 17.27 5.11
N LEU A 47 -16.69 16.67 5.38
CA LEU A 47 -15.95 16.87 6.62
C LEU A 47 -15.49 18.33 6.77
N ALA A 48 -14.98 18.93 5.70
CA ALA A 48 -14.56 20.34 5.70
C ALA A 48 -15.73 21.32 5.87
N GLY A 49 -16.94 20.93 5.45
CA GLY A 49 -18.15 21.72 5.66
C GLY A 49 -18.83 21.51 7.02
N ALA A 50 -18.52 20.42 7.71
CA ALA A 50 -19.15 20.05 8.96
C ALA A 50 -18.60 20.80 10.17
N MET A 51 -17.31 21.19 10.16
CA MET A 51 -16.62 21.73 11.33
C MET A 51 -15.54 22.73 10.90
N PRO A 52 -15.34 23.85 11.66
CA PRO A 52 -14.30 24.80 11.38
C PRO A 52 -12.89 24.15 11.42
N TRP A 53 -12.04 24.52 10.49
CA TRP A 53 -10.68 23.96 10.39
C TRP A 53 -9.85 24.11 11.67
N ALA A 54 -10.01 25.22 12.38
CA ALA A 54 -9.29 25.48 13.62
C ALA A 54 -9.63 24.47 14.74
N GLU A 55 -10.83 23.92 14.73
CA GLU A 55 -11.27 22.91 15.69
C GLU A 55 -10.87 21.50 15.27
N LEU A 56 -10.78 21.24 13.95
CA LEU A 56 -10.26 19.98 13.39
C LEU A 56 -8.78 19.76 13.69
N THR A 57 -8.01 20.84 13.83
CA THR A 57 -6.55 20.81 14.04
C THR A 57 -6.17 21.36 15.41
N ASN A 58 -6.64 20.87 16.47
CA ASN A 58 -6.36 21.24 17.85
C ASN A 58 -4.93 21.85 18.09
N GLY A 59 -4.71 23.09 17.61
CA GLY A 59 -3.41 23.78 17.71
C GLY A 59 -2.27 23.26 16.80
N GLY A 60 -2.59 22.44 15.77
CA GLY A 60 -1.62 21.87 14.82
C GLY A 60 -1.59 20.35 14.77
N ASP A 61 -2.06 19.66 15.80
CA ASP A 61 -2.20 18.21 15.81
C ASP A 61 -3.61 17.80 15.39
N CYS A 62 -3.72 16.90 14.42
CA CYS A 62 -5.02 16.35 14.03
C CYS A 62 -5.55 15.42 15.12
N HIS A 63 -6.82 15.59 15.46
CA HIS A 63 -7.51 14.63 16.33
C HIS A 63 -7.42 13.20 15.74
N PRO A 64 -7.13 12.19 16.55
CA PRO A 64 -6.99 10.81 16.06
C PRO A 64 -8.29 10.26 15.45
N PHE A 65 -9.45 10.84 15.81
CA PHE A 65 -10.77 10.42 15.36
C PHE A 65 -11.62 11.60 14.84
N ILE A 66 -11.06 12.35 13.91
CA ILE A 66 -11.69 13.56 13.31
C ILE A 66 -13.16 13.35 12.91
N THR A 67 -13.48 12.18 12.35
CA THR A 67 -14.86 11.88 11.91
C THR A 67 -15.84 11.83 13.07
N PHE A 68 -15.45 11.30 14.22
CA PHE A 68 -16.31 11.21 15.40
C PHE A 68 -16.53 12.57 16.02
N GLU A 69 -15.52 13.40 16.08
CA GLU A 69 -15.64 14.77 16.59
C GLU A 69 -16.52 15.63 15.70
N ALA A 70 -16.36 15.53 14.37
CA ALA A 70 -17.25 16.21 13.44
C ALA A 70 -18.71 15.77 13.57
N LEU A 71 -18.97 14.47 13.78
CA LEU A 71 -20.31 13.97 14.06
C LEU A 71 -20.86 14.48 15.39
N GLN A 72 -20.05 14.48 16.43
CA GLN A 72 -20.46 14.98 17.76
C GLN A 72 -20.69 16.50 17.72
N TYR A 73 -19.86 17.25 17.00
CA TYR A 73 -20.02 18.69 16.79
C TYR A 73 -21.35 19.02 16.09
N CYS A 74 -21.70 18.29 15.02
CA CYS A 74 -22.91 18.53 14.24
C CYS A 74 -24.21 18.12 14.97
N PHE A 75 -24.17 17.04 15.73
CA PHE A 75 -25.38 16.40 16.26
C PHE A 75 -25.46 16.40 17.78
N GLY A 76 -24.39 16.78 18.48
CA GLY A 76 -24.31 16.78 19.93
C GLY A 76 -24.43 15.39 20.56
N ASP A 77 -24.60 15.35 21.87
CA ASP A 77 -24.62 14.08 22.63
C ASP A 77 -25.87 13.22 22.41
N LYS A 78 -26.86 13.73 21.70
CA LYS A 78 -28.13 13.01 21.43
C LYS A 78 -27.93 11.73 20.59
N ILE A 79 -26.87 11.67 19.83
CA ILE A 79 -26.56 10.53 18.97
C ILE A 79 -25.31 9.74 19.41
N ALA A 80 -24.89 9.88 20.67
CA ALA A 80 -23.70 9.21 21.19
C ALA A 80 -23.70 7.69 20.93
N TRP A 81 -24.85 7.03 21.06
CA TRP A 81 -24.99 5.60 20.75
C TRP A 81 -24.76 5.29 19.26
N PHE A 82 -25.23 6.17 18.35
CA PHE A 82 -25.02 6.01 16.91
C PHE A 82 -23.55 6.21 16.55
N VAL A 83 -22.89 7.21 17.15
CA VAL A 83 -21.45 7.45 17.00
C VAL A 83 -20.64 6.24 17.48
N LEU A 84 -21.05 5.63 18.59
CA LEU A 84 -20.40 4.41 19.10
C LEU A 84 -20.55 3.23 18.12
N ILE A 85 -21.74 2.99 17.58
CA ILE A 85 -21.98 1.93 16.60
C ILE A 85 -21.19 2.21 15.34
N MET A 86 -21.21 3.45 14.83
CA MET A 86 -20.39 3.87 13.67
C MET A 86 -18.91 3.70 13.94
N GLY A 87 -18.44 3.96 15.18
CA GLY A 87 -17.06 3.69 15.58
C GLY A 87 -16.68 2.23 15.48
N ILE A 88 -17.50 1.36 16.04
CA ILE A 88 -17.25 -0.08 16.00
C ILE A 88 -17.30 -0.59 14.55
N VAL A 89 -18.37 -0.30 13.83
CA VAL A 89 -18.57 -0.81 12.46
C VAL A 89 -17.63 -0.13 11.47
N GLY A 90 -17.44 1.18 11.54
CA GLY A 90 -16.65 1.96 10.59
C GLY A 90 -15.14 1.93 10.85
N VAL A 91 -14.69 1.50 12.03
CA VAL A 91 -13.27 1.41 12.36
C VAL A 91 -12.81 -0.04 12.43
N VAL A 92 -13.49 -0.88 13.24
CA VAL A 92 -13.03 -2.26 13.49
C VAL A 92 -13.09 -3.12 12.23
N PHE A 93 -14.20 -3.07 11.49
CA PHE A 93 -14.34 -3.88 10.26
C PHE A 93 -13.39 -3.44 9.14
N PRO A 94 -13.30 -2.14 8.77
CA PRO A 94 -12.35 -1.71 7.73
C PRO A 94 -10.89 -1.96 8.11
N ILE A 95 -10.50 -1.78 9.37
CA ILE A 95 -9.13 -2.12 9.82
C ILE A 95 -8.88 -3.61 9.65
N GLY A 96 -9.80 -4.46 10.10
CA GLY A 96 -9.68 -5.91 9.98
C GLY A 96 -9.53 -6.36 8.53
N THR A 97 -10.37 -5.86 7.63
CA THR A 97 -10.30 -6.19 6.19
C THR A 97 -9.03 -5.66 5.53
N SER A 98 -8.59 -4.45 5.90
CA SER A 98 -7.34 -3.88 5.38
C SER A 98 -6.12 -4.67 5.82
N VAL A 99 -6.04 -5.04 7.10
CA VAL A 99 -4.95 -5.88 7.63
C VAL A 99 -4.90 -7.21 6.88
N LEU A 100 -6.04 -7.88 6.68
CA LEU A 100 -6.09 -9.14 5.94
C LEU A 100 -5.64 -8.96 4.49
N GLY A 101 -6.10 -7.93 3.78
CA GLY A 101 -5.75 -7.67 2.39
C GLY A 101 -4.27 -7.42 2.20
N PHE A 102 -3.66 -6.54 2.99
CA PHE A 102 -2.23 -6.24 2.92
C PHE A 102 -1.36 -7.40 3.39
N TRP A 103 -1.76 -8.10 4.44
CA TRP A 103 -1.07 -9.29 4.92
C TRP A 103 -1.00 -10.35 3.83
N TYR A 104 -2.14 -10.67 3.24
CA TYR A 104 -2.24 -11.69 2.21
C TYR A 104 -1.39 -11.34 0.98
N SER A 105 -1.50 -10.10 0.50
CA SER A 105 -0.70 -9.61 -0.61
C SER A 105 0.81 -9.66 -0.31
N GLY A 106 1.24 -9.22 0.88
CA GLY A 106 2.64 -9.26 1.29
C GLY A 106 3.20 -10.68 1.36
N VAL A 107 2.45 -11.62 1.92
CA VAL A 107 2.81 -13.05 1.97
C VAL A 107 3.02 -13.60 0.56
N ARG A 108 2.13 -13.27 -0.38
CA ARG A 108 2.20 -13.73 -1.77
C ARG A 108 3.40 -13.15 -2.51
N MET A 109 3.73 -11.89 -2.30
CA MET A 109 4.91 -11.28 -2.89
C MET A 109 6.20 -11.97 -2.42
N ILE A 110 6.35 -12.21 -1.12
CA ILE A 110 7.51 -12.92 -0.56
C ILE A 110 7.59 -14.36 -1.09
N TYR A 111 6.47 -15.05 -1.17
CA TYR A 111 6.37 -16.39 -1.74
C TYR A 111 6.81 -16.41 -3.22
N ALA A 112 6.33 -15.45 -4.02
CA ALA A 112 6.72 -15.31 -5.43
C ALA A 112 8.23 -15.04 -5.60
N MET A 113 8.81 -14.20 -4.72
CA MET A 113 10.26 -13.96 -4.69
C MET A 113 11.03 -15.24 -4.36
N GLY A 114 10.54 -16.09 -3.47
CA GLY A 114 11.11 -17.41 -3.18
C GLY A 114 11.05 -18.34 -4.39
N ARG A 115 9.95 -18.37 -5.14
CA ARG A 115 9.80 -19.16 -6.36
C ARG A 115 10.72 -18.72 -7.50
N GLN A 116 10.98 -17.42 -7.57
CA GLN A 116 11.86 -16.84 -8.61
C GLN A 116 13.34 -16.83 -8.22
N ASN A 117 13.72 -17.48 -7.12
CA ASN A 117 15.09 -17.54 -6.57
C ASN A 117 15.68 -16.15 -6.19
N PHE A 118 14.84 -15.13 -5.93
CA PHE A 118 15.28 -13.88 -5.30
C PHE A 118 15.46 -14.01 -3.79
N LEU A 119 14.75 -14.96 -3.18
CA LEU A 119 14.89 -15.36 -1.79
C LEU A 119 15.21 -16.86 -1.70
N PRO A 120 15.76 -17.33 -0.56
CA PRO A 120 16.01 -18.75 -0.35
C PRO A 120 14.76 -19.59 -0.63
N LYS A 121 14.94 -20.76 -1.25
CA LYS A 121 13.86 -21.67 -1.67
C LYS A 121 12.91 -22.06 -0.53
N GLN A 122 13.35 -21.96 0.71
CA GLN A 122 12.53 -22.21 1.90
C GLN A 122 11.29 -21.31 1.96
N PHE A 123 11.35 -20.10 1.40
CA PHE A 123 10.23 -19.18 1.31
C PHE A 123 9.16 -19.60 0.29
N SER A 124 9.48 -20.56 -0.59
CA SER A 124 8.53 -21.11 -1.56
C SER A 124 7.83 -22.38 -1.08
N TYR A 125 8.10 -22.88 0.14
CA TYR A 125 7.43 -24.06 0.67
C TYR A 125 6.07 -23.70 1.26
N THR A 126 5.07 -24.50 0.94
CA THR A 126 3.72 -24.37 1.45
C THR A 126 3.41 -25.53 2.41
N ASN A 127 2.53 -25.29 3.36
CA ASN A 127 2.00 -26.34 4.25
C ASN A 127 0.92 -27.18 3.52
N LYS A 128 0.35 -28.18 4.24
CA LYS A 128 -0.72 -29.04 3.73
C LYS A 128 -2.00 -28.29 3.25
N TYR A 129 -2.14 -27.04 3.59
CA TYR A 129 -3.25 -26.16 3.17
C TYR A 129 -2.85 -25.17 2.06
N ASN A 130 -1.72 -25.42 1.39
CA ASN A 130 -1.16 -24.53 0.36
C ASN A 130 -0.84 -23.10 0.86
N GLN A 131 -0.60 -22.94 2.17
CA GLN A 131 -0.24 -21.66 2.76
C GLN A 131 1.29 -21.56 2.96
N PRO A 132 1.94 -20.49 2.52
CA PRO A 132 3.38 -20.28 2.70
C PRO A 132 3.66 -19.87 4.15
N THR A 133 4.16 -20.80 4.96
CA THR A 133 4.35 -20.62 6.41
C THR A 133 5.45 -19.63 6.74
N LEU A 134 6.61 -19.74 6.08
CA LEU A 134 7.77 -18.89 6.37
C LEU A 134 7.53 -17.42 6.04
N PRO A 135 6.94 -17.06 4.87
CA PRO A 135 6.50 -15.69 4.58
C PRO A 135 5.54 -15.12 5.63
N ASN A 136 4.58 -15.91 6.12
CA ASN A 136 3.65 -15.49 7.17
C ASN A 136 4.38 -15.13 8.47
N ILE A 137 5.32 -15.98 8.90
CA ILE A 137 6.12 -15.73 10.12
C ILE A 137 6.96 -14.47 9.94
N LEU A 138 7.59 -14.29 8.79
CA LEU A 138 8.40 -13.10 8.52
C LEU A 138 7.59 -11.81 8.64
N ILE A 139 6.42 -11.76 8.01
CA ILE A 139 5.53 -10.58 8.09
C ILE A 139 5.10 -10.34 9.54
N LEU A 140 4.76 -11.40 10.29
CA LEU A 140 4.39 -11.29 11.69
C LEU A 140 5.50 -10.66 12.53
N VAL A 141 6.73 -11.16 12.40
CA VAL A 141 7.90 -10.66 13.15
C VAL A 141 8.18 -9.19 12.80
N VAL A 142 8.16 -8.85 11.51
CA VAL A 142 8.37 -7.46 11.05
C VAL A 142 7.26 -6.55 11.58
N SER A 143 5.99 -6.99 11.53
CA SER A 143 4.86 -6.20 12.05
C SER A 143 4.97 -5.93 13.55
N ILE A 144 5.37 -6.95 14.35
CA ILE A 144 5.61 -6.78 15.79
C ILE A 144 6.75 -5.78 16.03
N GLY A 145 7.82 -5.85 15.23
CA GLY A 145 8.93 -4.91 15.31
C GLY A 145 8.50 -3.45 15.07
N PHE A 146 7.67 -3.21 14.06
CA PHE A 146 7.12 -1.86 13.80
C PHE A 146 6.18 -1.38 14.90
N ILE A 147 5.34 -2.26 15.47
CA ILE A 147 4.47 -1.91 16.59
C ILE A 147 5.32 -1.50 17.81
N ALA A 148 6.44 -2.18 18.07
CA ALA A 148 7.35 -1.88 19.17
C ALA A 148 8.04 -0.51 19.02
N MET A 149 8.19 0.00 17.80
CA MET A 149 8.77 1.33 17.55
C MET A 149 7.88 2.49 17.97
N GLN A 150 6.58 2.29 18.15
CA GLN A 150 5.56 3.26 18.60
C GLN A 150 5.53 4.59 17.79
N SER A 151 6.09 4.62 16.61
CA SER A 151 6.18 5.80 15.74
C SER A 151 5.30 5.62 14.49
N ILE A 152 4.04 5.98 14.61
CA ILE A 152 3.05 5.87 13.52
C ILE A 152 3.46 6.76 12.33
N THR A 153 3.93 7.98 12.59
CA THR A 153 4.32 8.93 11.55
C THR A 153 5.49 8.41 10.73
N ALA A 154 6.56 7.92 11.38
CA ALA A 154 7.72 7.36 10.69
C ALA A 154 7.34 6.14 9.83
N PHE A 155 6.38 5.33 10.28
CA PHE A 155 5.87 4.19 9.51
C PHE A 155 5.12 4.65 8.25
N PHE A 156 4.22 5.63 8.36
CA PHE A 156 3.50 6.15 7.20
C PHE A 156 4.41 6.84 6.19
N ASP A 157 5.42 7.58 6.66
CA ASP A 157 6.42 8.22 5.80
C ASP A 157 7.23 7.17 5.02
N LEU A 158 7.70 6.12 5.72
CA LEU A 158 8.42 5.02 5.10
C LEU A 158 7.58 4.28 4.07
N MET A 159 6.32 3.99 4.41
CA MET A 159 5.38 3.32 3.52
C MET A 159 5.11 4.16 2.26
N ALA A 160 4.82 5.45 2.43
CA ALA A 160 4.54 6.36 1.31
C ALA A 160 5.73 6.46 0.36
N PHE A 161 6.95 6.61 0.90
CA PHE A 161 8.17 6.68 0.11
C PHE A 161 8.47 5.37 -0.62
N ALA A 162 8.37 4.23 0.08
CA ALA A 162 8.61 2.91 -0.51
C ALA A 162 7.62 2.60 -1.64
N CYS A 163 6.33 2.90 -1.47
CA CYS A 163 5.32 2.74 -2.51
C CYS A 163 5.59 3.64 -3.71
N ALA A 164 5.90 4.93 -3.50
CA ALA A 164 6.23 5.84 -4.58
C ALA A 164 7.44 5.35 -5.39
N LEU A 165 8.48 4.87 -4.71
CA LEU A 165 9.66 4.29 -5.37
C LEU A 165 9.30 3.03 -6.18
N CYS A 166 8.47 2.16 -5.62
CA CYS A 166 7.98 0.96 -6.29
C CYS A 166 7.22 1.31 -7.59
N TYR A 167 6.39 2.34 -7.58
CA TYR A 167 5.66 2.79 -8.77
C TYR A 167 6.59 3.39 -9.83
N VAL A 168 7.64 4.11 -9.42
CA VAL A 168 8.66 4.61 -10.35
C VAL A 168 9.37 3.42 -11.04
N ILE A 169 9.83 2.44 -10.26
CA ILE A 169 10.51 1.24 -10.79
C ILE A 169 9.58 0.45 -11.72
N THR A 170 8.32 0.28 -11.35
CA THR A 170 7.32 -0.42 -12.18
C THR A 170 7.08 0.32 -13.49
N SER A 171 7.01 1.65 -13.48
CA SER A 171 6.85 2.48 -14.67
C SER A 171 8.06 2.35 -15.61
N ILE A 172 9.28 2.39 -15.06
CA ILE A 172 10.53 2.16 -15.83
C ILE A 172 10.53 0.76 -16.42
N SER A 173 10.23 -0.25 -15.61
CA SER A 173 10.18 -1.66 -16.06
C SER A 173 9.18 -1.85 -17.20
N SER A 174 8.02 -1.20 -17.13
CA SER A 174 7.03 -1.23 -18.21
C SER A 174 7.55 -0.65 -19.53
N LEU A 175 8.37 0.41 -19.50
CA LEU A 175 8.97 1.01 -20.68
C LEU A 175 10.11 0.15 -21.25
N VAL A 176 10.94 -0.42 -20.36
CA VAL A 176 12.05 -1.32 -20.76
C VAL A 176 11.51 -2.59 -21.40
N LEU A 177 10.47 -3.21 -20.83
CA LEU A 177 9.83 -4.39 -21.38
C LEU A 177 9.20 -4.15 -22.76
N LEU A 178 8.70 -2.94 -23.03
CA LEU A 178 8.21 -2.58 -24.36
C LEU A 178 9.31 -2.65 -25.43
N LYS A 179 10.53 -2.23 -25.05
CA LYS A 179 11.68 -2.21 -25.98
C LYS A 179 12.33 -3.58 -26.13
N LYS A 180 12.43 -4.35 -25.03
CA LYS A 180 13.13 -5.66 -25.04
C LYS A 180 12.29 -6.80 -25.62
N HIS A 181 10.98 -6.80 -25.36
CA HIS A 181 10.06 -7.87 -25.73
C HIS A 181 8.80 -7.29 -26.41
N PRO A 182 8.93 -6.74 -27.63
CA PRO A 182 7.79 -6.21 -28.39
C PRO A 182 6.82 -7.33 -28.83
N GLU A 183 7.32 -8.57 -28.95
CA GLU A 183 6.59 -9.77 -29.38
C GLU A 183 5.62 -10.32 -28.33
N TRP A 184 5.76 -9.92 -27.06
CA TRP A 184 4.89 -10.46 -26.00
C TRP A 184 3.44 -9.98 -26.18
N GLU A 185 2.52 -10.92 -26.19
CA GLU A 185 1.11 -10.63 -26.18
C GLU A 185 0.72 -9.94 -24.87
N ARG A 186 0.10 -8.78 -25.00
CA ARG A 186 -0.35 -7.97 -23.85
C ARG A 186 -1.85 -7.86 -23.86
N PRO A 187 -2.53 -8.31 -22.80
CA PRO A 187 -3.99 -8.21 -22.67
C PRO A 187 -4.49 -6.76 -22.77
N TYR A 188 -3.61 -5.82 -22.39
CA TYR A 188 -3.87 -4.40 -22.46
C TYR A 188 -2.66 -3.60 -22.98
N LYS A 189 -2.90 -2.81 -24.03
CA LYS A 189 -1.89 -1.92 -24.62
C LYS A 189 -2.21 -0.48 -24.18
N CYS A 190 -1.35 0.08 -23.31
CA CYS A 190 -1.39 1.48 -22.93
C CYS A 190 -0.52 2.31 -23.89
N ALA A 191 -0.98 3.51 -24.25
CA ALA A 191 -0.21 4.43 -25.07
C ALA A 191 1.12 4.79 -24.38
N THR A 192 2.23 4.79 -25.14
CA THR A 192 3.56 5.08 -24.62
C THR A 192 3.66 6.45 -23.95
N GLY A 193 2.96 7.45 -24.49
CA GLY A 193 2.87 8.78 -23.87
C GLY A 193 2.29 8.76 -22.46
N LEU A 194 1.25 7.95 -22.22
CA LEU A 194 0.66 7.81 -20.89
C LEU A 194 1.61 7.15 -19.88
N LYS A 195 2.43 6.19 -20.34
CA LYS A 195 3.47 5.56 -19.50
C LYS A 195 4.57 6.53 -19.10
N ILE A 196 5.00 7.39 -20.03
CA ILE A 196 5.98 8.44 -19.75
C ILE A 196 5.39 9.48 -18.79
N ALA A 197 4.14 9.89 -19.01
CA ALA A 197 3.46 10.81 -18.09
C ALA A 197 3.33 10.22 -16.68
N SER A 198 2.97 8.94 -16.55
CA SER A 198 2.91 8.26 -15.25
C SER A 198 4.27 8.22 -14.57
N LEU A 199 5.36 7.94 -15.31
CA LEU A 199 6.71 7.95 -14.77
C LEU A 199 7.10 9.32 -14.22
N ILE A 200 6.83 10.38 -14.97
CA ILE A 200 7.14 11.76 -14.55
C ILE A 200 6.36 12.12 -13.29
N ILE A 201 5.06 11.85 -13.26
CA ILE A 201 4.20 12.13 -12.11
C ILE A 201 4.68 11.36 -10.89
N MET A 202 4.97 10.07 -11.02
CA MET A 202 5.43 9.24 -9.90
C MET A 202 6.83 9.65 -9.40
N ALA A 203 7.73 10.08 -10.30
CA ALA A 203 9.03 10.61 -9.92
C ALA A 203 8.90 11.94 -9.14
N ILE A 204 8.01 12.83 -9.55
CA ILE A 204 7.69 14.06 -8.82
C ILE A 204 7.13 13.74 -7.43
N ILE A 205 6.18 12.82 -7.34
CA ILE A 205 5.59 12.40 -6.08
C ILE A 205 6.67 11.78 -5.15
N ALA A 206 7.51 10.88 -5.68
CA ALA A 206 8.59 10.28 -4.91
C ALA A 206 9.57 11.35 -4.39
N PHE A 207 9.89 12.36 -5.20
CA PHE A 207 10.72 13.49 -4.78
C PHE A 207 10.07 14.27 -3.64
N PHE A 208 8.79 14.62 -3.74
CA PHE A 208 8.08 15.32 -2.66
C PHE A 208 7.97 14.49 -1.39
N CYS A 209 7.84 13.17 -1.49
CA CYS A 209 7.87 12.29 -0.32
C CYS A 209 9.21 12.37 0.44
N THR A 210 10.33 12.72 -0.22
CA THR A 210 11.64 12.82 0.46
C THR A 210 11.77 14.06 1.33
N ILE A 211 11.03 15.13 1.03
CA ILE A 211 11.20 16.45 1.68
C ILE A 211 10.79 16.44 3.15
N GLY A 212 9.83 15.59 3.54
CA GLY A 212 9.31 15.49 4.91
C GLY A 212 9.89 14.34 5.74
N ILE A 213 10.78 13.53 5.18
CA ILE A 213 11.27 12.31 5.83
C ILE A 213 12.27 12.63 6.93
N GLY A 214 12.01 12.17 8.17
CA GLY A 214 12.90 12.28 9.29
C GLY A 214 14.14 11.36 9.18
N LYS A 215 15.22 11.70 9.92
CA LYS A 215 16.48 10.91 9.92
C LYS A 215 16.26 9.44 10.30
N ALA A 216 15.34 9.17 11.23
CA ALA A 216 15.03 7.81 11.67
C ALA A 216 14.43 6.98 10.53
N THR A 217 13.55 7.57 9.72
CA THR A 217 12.93 6.92 8.56
C THR A 217 13.96 6.62 7.47
N TRP A 218 14.92 7.55 7.24
CA TRP A 218 16.04 7.31 6.31
C TRP A 218 16.94 6.15 6.74
N LEU A 219 17.24 6.04 8.05
CA LEU A 219 17.99 4.91 8.59
C LEU A 219 17.23 3.59 8.41
N GLY A 220 15.93 3.59 8.68
CA GLY A 220 15.07 2.44 8.45
C GLY A 220 15.05 1.99 6.99
N PHE A 221 14.92 2.94 6.06
CA PHE A 221 14.96 2.67 4.62
C PHE A 221 16.33 2.13 4.17
N ALA A 222 17.43 2.74 4.62
CA ALA A 222 18.77 2.28 4.32
C ALA A 222 19.02 0.86 4.87
N GLY A 223 18.54 0.57 6.08
CA GLY A 223 18.59 -0.78 6.65
C GLY A 223 17.82 -1.81 5.80
N TYR A 224 16.59 -1.47 5.39
CA TYR A 224 15.79 -2.32 4.52
C TYR A 224 16.47 -2.60 3.18
N MET A 225 16.98 -1.56 2.52
CA MET A 225 17.72 -1.71 1.26
C MET A 225 19.02 -2.50 1.44
N GLY A 226 19.73 -2.30 2.58
CA GLY A 226 20.95 -3.05 2.92
C GLY A 226 20.67 -4.55 3.06
N VAL A 227 19.62 -4.91 3.79
CA VAL A 227 19.18 -6.32 3.92
C VAL A 227 18.81 -6.90 2.56
N GLY A 228 18.05 -6.17 1.75
CA GLY A 228 17.70 -6.59 0.39
C GLY A 228 18.94 -6.84 -0.50
N LEU A 229 19.93 -5.93 -0.43
CA LEU A 229 21.17 -6.07 -1.19
C LEU A 229 21.98 -7.28 -0.74
N ILE A 230 22.10 -7.51 0.56
CA ILE A 230 22.83 -8.67 1.12
C ILE A 230 22.15 -9.96 0.66
N LEU A 231 20.83 -10.06 0.75
CA LEU A 231 20.10 -11.22 0.29
C LEU A 231 20.28 -11.44 -1.22
N TRP A 232 20.23 -10.38 -2.01
CA TRP A 232 20.45 -10.46 -3.46
C TRP A 232 21.86 -10.97 -3.79
N LEU A 233 22.90 -10.41 -3.15
CA LEU A 233 24.29 -10.85 -3.34
C LEU A 233 24.51 -12.31 -2.91
N TYR A 234 23.82 -12.75 -1.85
CA TYR A 234 23.87 -14.15 -1.40
C TYR A 234 23.23 -15.10 -2.41
N MET A 235 22.19 -14.66 -3.12
CA MET A 235 21.42 -15.49 -4.04
C MET A 235 22.00 -15.53 -5.47
N ILE A 236 22.82 -14.56 -5.87
CA ILE A 236 23.48 -14.56 -7.21
C ILE A 236 24.20 -15.88 -7.50
N PRO A 237 25.07 -16.44 -6.62
CA PRO A 237 25.79 -17.68 -6.91
C PRO A 237 24.89 -18.93 -6.96
N VAL A 238 23.64 -18.86 -6.53
CA VAL A 238 22.69 -19.99 -6.51
C VAL A 238 21.83 -20.03 -7.78
N SER A 239 21.78 -18.94 -8.53
CA SER A 239 20.95 -18.79 -9.74
C SER A 239 21.66 -19.11 -11.06
N TYR A 240 22.95 -19.52 -11.03
CA TYR A 240 23.73 -20.01 -12.19
C TYR A 240 23.95 -21.49 -12.11
#